data_4c56afc41c5ee8d70604db0275f3fb59
#
_entry.id   4c56afc41c5ee8d70604db0275f3fb59
#
_cell.length_a   1.000
_cell.length_b   1.000
_cell.length_c   1.000
_cell.angle_alpha   90.00
_cell.angle_beta   90.00
_cell.angle_gamma   90.00
#
_symmetry.space_group_name_H-M   'P 1'
#
loop_
_entity.id
_entity.type
_entity.pdbx_description
1 polymer ?
#
loop_
_entity_poly.entity_id
_entity_poly.type
_entity_poly.pdbx_seq_one_letter_code
_entity_poly.pdbx_strand_id
1 'polypeptide(L)'
;MFKLSMDNYLTTKVIATEDGTKIKVRQLGAGEALDISSLGRQVAKLAQESEKIQRKLAGNIDPNSEEFKEFIALTDKIGKINEQIEAVYLKAFDDGTEDKAIAKQIVHTLGAQKMPQLMKDIFADA
;
A
#
# COMPACT_ATOMS: atom_id res chain seq x y z
N MET A 1 -35.75 13.00 -0.53
CA MET A 1 -34.29 13.33 -0.51
C MET A 1 -33.48 12.11 -0.87
N PHE A 2 -32.58 12.25 -1.82
CA PHE A 2 -31.66 11.16 -2.18
C PHE A 2 -30.62 10.98 -1.05
N LYS A 3 -30.43 9.75 -0.60
CA LYS A 3 -29.42 9.41 0.39
C LYS A 3 -28.33 8.57 -0.29
N LEU A 4 -27.10 9.07 -0.25
CA LEU A 4 -25.96 8.36 -0.81
C LEU A 4 -25.46 7.30 0.16
N SER A 5 -25.31 6.06 -0.30
CA SER A 5 -24.63 5.00 0.43
C SER A 5 -23.50 4.47 -0.44
N MET A 6 -22.29 4.46 0.10
CA MET A 6 -21.13 3.95 -0.62
C MET A 6 -21.28 2.47 -0.96
N ASP A 7 -21.98 1.71 -0.13
CA ASP A 7 -22.23 0.28 -0.36
C ASP A 7 -23.03 0.02 -1.63
N ASN A 8 -23.79 1.01 -2.11
CA ASN A 8 -24.56 0.88 -3.37
C ASN A 8 -23.67 1.04 -4.61
N TYR A 9 -22.50 1.61 -4.48
CA TYR A 9 -21.65 1.97 -5.62
C TYR A 9 -20.31 1.23 -5.62
N LEU A 10 -19.89 0.68 -4.49
CA LEU A 10 -18.66 -0.08 -4.38
C LEU A 10 -18.99 -1.52 -4.02
N THR A 11 -18.41 -2.45 -4.77
CA THR A 11 -18.60 -3.88 -4.49
C THR A 11 -17.88 -4.23 -3.20
N THR A 12 -18.57 -5.01 -2.35
CA THR A 12 -18.03 -5.52 -1.10
C THR A 12 -18.05 -7.04 -1.14
N LYS A 13 -16.97 -7.67 -0.68
CA LYS A 13 -16.89 -9.13 -0.58
C LYS A 13 -16.39 -9.52 0.79
N VAL A 14 -16.75 -10.74 1.23
CA VAL A 14 -16.23 -11.34 2.45
C VAL A 14 -15.20 -12.38 2.06
N ILE A 15 -14.01 -12.26 2.61
CA ILE A 15 -12.93 -13.25 2.44
C ILE A 15 -12.70 -13.97 3.77
N ALA A 16 -12.10 -15.15 3.71
CA ALA A 16 -11.75 -15.92 4.91
C ALA A 16 -10.24 -16.16 4.94
N THR A 17 -9.64 -15.99 6.12
CA THR A 17 -8.25 -16.36 6.34
C THR A 17 -8.15 -17.89 6.58
N GLU A 18 -6.94 -18.41 6.64
CA GLU A 18 -6.72 -19.85 6.84
C GLU A 18 -7.32 -20.37 8.16
N ASP A 19 -7.34 -19.52 9.18
CA ASP A 19 -7.93 -19.87 10.48
C ASP A 19 -9.45 -19.73 10.54
N GLY A 20 -10.08 -19.34 9.43
CA GLY A 20 -11.52 -19.21 9.32
C GLY A 20 -12.07 -17.85 9.69
N THR A 21 -11.22 -16.88 10.02
CA THR A 21 -11.66 -15.51 10.31
C THR A 21 -12.19 -14.85 9.04
N LYS A 22 -13.40 -14.30 9.14
CA LYS A 22 -14.05 -13.62 8.01
C LYS A 22 -13.73 -12.13 8.04
N ILE A 23 -13.37 -11.59 6.88
CA ILE A 23 -13.03 -10.17 6.72
C ILE A 23 -13.85 -9.60 5.58
N LYS A 24 -14.50 -8.46 5.84
CA LYS A 24 -15.26 -7.74 4.83
C LYS A 24 -14.33 -6.75 4.11
N VAL A 25 -14.29 -6.83 2.78
CA VAL A 25 -13.41 -5.99 1.96
C VAL A 25 -14.26 -5.31 0.90
N ARG A 26 -14.09 -3.99 0.75
CA ARG A 26 -14.74 -3.23 -0.32
C ARG A 26 -13.73 -2.88 -1.41
N GLN A 27 -14.25 -2.60 -2.60
CA GLN A 27 -13.42 -2.03 -3.68
C GLN A 27 -12.88 -0.67 -3.27
N LEU A 28 -11.73 -0.31 -3.82
CA LEU A 28 -11.21 1.05 -3.68
C LEU A 28 -12.07 2.03 -4.48
N GLY A 29 -12.36 3.18 -3.87
CA GLY A 29 -12.99 4.28 -4.58
C GLY A 29 -12.03 4.89 -5.59
N ALA A 30 -12.58 5.65 -6.55
CA ALA A 30 -11.77 6.30 -7.59
C ALA A 30 -10.71 7.23 -7.01
N GLY A 31 -11.05 8.01 -5.97
CA GLY A 31 -10.10 8.88 -5.30
C GLY A 31 -8.98 8.13 -4.61
N GLU A 32 -9.31 7.01 -3.98
CA GLU A 32 -8.31 6.15 -3.33
C GLU A 32 -7.35 5.53 -4.34
N ALA A 33 -7.88 5.06 -5.47
CA ALA A 33 -7.05 4.51 -6.55
C ALA A 33 -6.11 5.57 -7.14
N LEU A 34 -6.58 6.81 -7.28
CA LEU A 34 -5.74 7.92 -7.74
C LEU A 34 -4.65 8.26 -6.72
N ASP A 35 -4.97 8.25 -5.43
CA ASP A 35 -3.98 8.49 -4.38
C ASP A 35 -2.88 7.44 -4.41
N ILE A 36 -3.24 6.17 -4.53
CA ILE A 36 -2.27 5.07 -4.62
C ILE A 36 -1.39 5.24 -5.87
N SER A 37 -1.99 5.57 -7.00
CA SER A 37 -1.25 5.79 -8.25
C SER A 37 -0.25 6.95 -8.11
N SER A 38 -0.68 8.06 -7.52
CA SER A 38 0.18 9.22 -7.28
C SER A 38 1.34 8.89 -6.34
N LEU A 39 1.05 8.23 -5.22
CA LEU A 39 2.06 7.81 -4.26
C LEU A 39 3.04 6.80 -4.87
N GLY A 40 2.53 5.87 -5.68
CA GLY A 40 3.36 4.90 -6.39
C GLY A 40 4.35 5.56 -7.36
N ARG A 41 3.92 6.61 -8.05
CA ARG A 41 4.82 7.39 -8.92
C ARG A 41 5.90 8.09 -8.13
N GLN A 42 5.59 8.61 -6.96
CA GLN A 42 6.57 9.21 -6.07
C GLN A 42 7.62 8.18 -5.61
N VAL A 43 7.17 6.98 -5.24
CA VAL A 43 8.08 5.89 -4.88
C VAL A 43 8.98 5.52 -6.05
N ALA A 44 8.44 5.39 -7.26
CA ALA A 44 9.22 5.04 -8.44
C ALA A 44 10.30 6.09 -8.73
N LYS A 45 9.98 7.37 -8.59
CA LYS A 45 10.94 8.46 -8.78
C LYS A 45 12.06 8.41 -7.75
N LEU A 46 11.71 8.23 -6.47
CA LEU A 46 12.70 8.13 -5.40
C LEU A 46 13.56 6.87 -5.53
N ALA A 47 12.96 5.76 -5.99
CA ALA A 47 13.71 4.53 -6.25
C ALA A 47 14.75 4.71 -7.35
N GLN A 48 14.44 5.46 -8.40
CA GLN A 48 15.40 5.78 -9.46
C GLN A 48 16.55 6.63 -8.92
N GLU A 49 16.27 7.61 -8.09
CA GLU A 49 17.30 8.43 -7.45
C GLU A 49 18.19 7.59 -6.53
N SER A 50 17.57 6.71 -5.75
CA SER A 50 18.29 5.79 -4.87
C SER A 50 19.21 4.85 -5.65
N GLU A 51 18.74 4.33 -6.79
CA GLU A 51 19.54 3.45 -7.65
C GLU A 51 20.77 4.16 -8.19
N LYS A 52 20.65 5.42 -8.59
CA LYS A 52 21.79 6.23 -9.05
C LYS A 52 22.84 6.37 -7.97
N ILE A 53 22.42 6.59 -6.72
CA ILE A 53 23.33 6.72 -5.59
C ILE A 53 23.98 5.38 -5.28
N GLN A 54 23.24 4.28 -5.33
CA GLN A 54 23.80 2.94 -5.14
C GLN A 54 24.90 2.64 -6.14
N ARG A 55 24.74 3.06 -7.39
CA ARG A 55 25.77 2.88 -8.43
C ARG A 55 27.03 3.67 -8.10
N LYS A 56 26.89 4.88 -7.55
CA LYS A 56 28.02 5.69 -7.11
C LYS A 56 28.74 5.08 -5.91
N LEU A 57 27.99 4.39 -5.05
CA LEU A 57 28.52 3.73 -3.85
C LEU A 57 29.12 2.35 -4.14
N ALA A 58 28.98 1.82 -5.36
CA ALA A 58 29.40 0.46 -5.69
C ALA A 58 30.85 0.20 -5.27
N GLY A 59 31.03 -0.68 -4.29
CA GLY A 59 32.35 -1.09 -3.77
C GLY A 59 32.96 -0.17 -2.72
N ASN A 60 32.30 0.93 -2.33
CA ASN A 60 32.89 1.88 -1.40
C ASN A 60 31.82 2.48 -0.48
N ILE A 61 31.34 1.67 0.49
CA ILE A 61 30.33 2.10 1.44
C ILE A 61 31.04 2.80 2.61
N ASP A 62 31.06 4.13 2.58
CA ASP A 62 31.52 4.93 3.71
C ASP A 62 30.31 5.52 4.43
N PRO A 63 30.03 5.11 5.70
CA PRO A 63 28.87 5.62 6.45
C PRO A 63 28.91 7.13 6.67
N ASN A 64 30.08 7.76 6.52
CA ASN A 64 30.24 9.19 6.70
C ASN A 64 30.12 9.98 5.39
N SER A 65 29.99 9.30 4.25
CA SER A 65 29.86 9.99 2.96
C SER A 65 28.49 10.65 2.81
N GLU A 66 28.43 11.76 2.08
CA GLU A 66 27.18 12.44 1.78
C GLU A 66 26.24 11.55 0.96
N GLU A 67 26.81 10.77 0.03
CA GLU A 67 26.04 9.84 -0.81
C GLU A 67 25.33 8.77 0.04
N PHE A 68 26.03 8.22 1.03
CA PHE A 68 25.42 7.21 1.92
C PHE A 68 24.29 7.80 2.76
N LYS A 69 24.49 9.01 3.31
CA LYS A 69 23.46 9.71 4.07
C LYS A 69 22.24 10.03 3.20
N GLU A 70 22.46 10.43 1.96
CA GLU A 70 21.40 10.70 1.00
C GLU A 70 20.63 9.42 0.67
N PHE A 71 21.33 8.30 0.50
CA PHE A 71 20.72 6.99 0.28
C PHE A 71 19.78 6.60 1.43
N ILE A 72 20.24 6.76 2.67
CA ILE A 72 19.43 6.46 3.86
C ILE A 72 18.19 7.37 3.90
N ALA A 73 18.36 8.66 3.62
CA ALA A 73 17.25 9.61 3.61
C ALA A 73 16.19 9.26 2.55
N LEU A 74 16.62 8.82 1.36
CA LEU A 74 15.71 8.38 0.30
C LEU A 74 14.97 7.10 0.69
N THR A 75 15.66 6.16 1.31
CA THR A 75 15.06 4.91 1.80
C THR A 75 13.97 5.20 2.84
N ASP A 76 14.23 6.13 3.75
CA ASP A 76 13.23 6.55 4.75
C ASP A 76 12.02 7.20 4.10
N LYS A 77 12.22 8.05 3.10
CA LYS A 77 11.10 8.69 2.37
C LYS A 77 10.24 7.65 1.65
N ILE A 78 10.88 6.68 0.99
CA ILE A 78 10.18 5.59 0.31
C ILE A 78 9.34 4.80 1.33
N GLY A 79 9.91 4.47 2.48
CA GLY A 79 9.22 3.76 3.54
C GLY A 79 7.97 4.51 4.03
N LYS A 80 8.08 5.82 4.23
CA LYS A 80 6.95 6.65 4.65
C LYS A 80 5.85 6.71 3.61
N ILE A 81 6.21 6.80 2.32
CA ILE A 81 5.21 6.81 1.25
C ILE A 81 4.54 5.44 1.16
N ASN A 82 5.28 4.34 1.29
CA ASN A 82 4.70 3.00 1.32
C ASN A 82 3.72 2.83 2.48
N GLU A 83 4.00 3.40 3.64
CA GLU A 83 3.06 3.41 4.77
C GLU A 83 1.77 4.16 4.42
N GLN A 84 1.86 5.26 3.68
CA GLN A 84 0.69 6.00 3.22
C GLN A 84 -0.14 5.17 2.25
N ILE A 85 0.51 4.44 1.34
CA ILE A 85 -0.18 3.53 0.40
C ILE A 85 -0.90 2.43 1.19
N GLU A 86 -0.22 1.82 2.16
CA GLU A 86 -0.82 0.79 3.01
C GLU A 86 -2.03 1.32 3.77
N ALA A 87 -1.97 2.56 4.25
CA ALA A 87 -3.09 3.20 4.96
C ALA A 87 -4.32 3.36 4.04
N VAL A 88 -4.12 3.66 2.76
CA VAL A 88 -5.23 3.73 1.80
C VAL A 88 -5.87 2.36 1.59
N TYR A 89 -5.07 1.32 1.41
CA TYR A 89 -5.59 -0.04 1.29
C TYR A 89 -6.32 -0.50 2.55
N LEU A 90 -5.81 -0.13 3.72
CA LEU A 90 -6.42 -0.50 4.99
C LEU A 90 -7.86 0.01 5.10
N LYS A 91 -8.17 1.16 4.52
CA LYS A 91 -9.53 1.69 4.51
C LYS A 91 -10.52 0.73 3.83
N ALA A 92 -10.07 0.00 2.82
CA ALA A 92 -10.91 -0.98 2.13
C ALA A 92 -11.28 -2.17 3.04
N PHE A 93 -10.45 -2.47 4.03
CA PHE A 93 -10.67 -3.56 4.99
C PHE A 93 -11.35 -3.10 6.29
N ASP A 94 -11.35 -1.81 6.56
CA ASP A 94 -11.77 -1.25 7.86
C ASP A 94 -13.28 -1.14 7.98
N ASP A 95 -14.00 -1.05 6.86
CA ASP A 95 -15.45 -0.87 6.87
C ASP A 95 -16.17 -2.17 7.22
N GLY A 96 -16.50 -2.32 8.51
CA GLY A 96 -17.30 -3.42 8.99
C GLY A 96 -16.52 -4.67 9.39
N THR A 97 -15.20 -4.59 9.49
CA THR A 97 -14.39 -5.70 9.99
C THR A 97 -14.33 -5.67 11.50
N GLU A 98 -14.76 -6.77 12.14
CA GLU A 98 -14.68 -6.90 13.60
C GLU A 98 -13.25 -7.02 14.09
N ASP A 99 -12.34 -7.59 13.25
CA ASP A 99 -10.95 -7.78 13.62
C ASP A 99 -10.03 -6.90 12.78
N LYS A 100 -9.88 -5.65 13.23
CA LYS A 100 -9.01 -4.67 12.59
C LYS A 100 -7.52 -5.04 12.65
N ALA A 101 -7.14 -5.82 13.66
CA ALA A 101 -5.74 -6.24 13.81
C ALA A 101 -5.32 -7.17 12.68
N ILE A 102 -6.19 -8.11 12.29
CA ILE A 102 -5.92 -9.02 11.18
C ILE A 102 -5.87 -8.28 9.85
N ALA A 103 -6.79 -7.34 9.62
CA ALA A 103 -6.78 -6.51 8.42
C ALA A 103 -5.46 -5.73 8.30
N LYS A 104 -5.03 -5.11 9.38
CA LYS A 104 -3.77 -4.38 9.43
C LYS A 104 -2.56 -5.27 9.17
N GLN A 105 -2.57 -6.48 9.72
CA GLN A 105 -1.51 -7.47 9.51
C GLN A 105 -1.42 -7.89 8.05
N ILE A 106 -2.57 -8.13 7.39
CA ILE A 106 -2.61 -8.50 5.97
C ILE A 106 -2.01 -7.39 5.12
N VAL A 107 -2.46 -6.16 5.30
CA VAL A 107 -1.98 -5.02 4.52
C VAL A 107 -0.48 -4.81 4.74
N HIS A 108 -0.03 -4.88 5.97
CA HIS A 108 1.39 -4.69 6.29
C HIS A 108 2.26 -5.82 5.73
N THR A 109 1.80 -7.07 5.83
CA THR A 109 2.56 -8.24 5.34
C THR A 109 2.72 -8.22 3.83
N LEU A 110 1.66 -7.90 3.11
CA LEU A 110 1.69 -7.87 1.65
C LEU A 110 2.36 -6.60 1.13
N GLY A 111 2.14 -5.47 1.78
CA GLY A 111 2.73 -4.19 1.41
C GLY A 111 2.17 -3.61 0.13
N ALA A 112 2.66 -2.43 -0.23
CA ALA A 112 2.20 -1.69 -1.38
C ALA A 112 2.39 -2.45 -2.71
N GLN A 113 3.36 -3.36 -2.78
CA GLN A 113 3.66 -4.10 -4.00
C GLN A 113 2.70 -5.25 -4.27
N LYS A 114 2.25 -5.94 -3.22
CA LYS A 114 1.41 -7.14 -3.36
C LYS A 114 -0.08 -6.87 -3.17
N MET A 115 -0.43 -5.77 -2.51
CA MET A 115 -1.84 -5.43 -2.30
C MET A 115 -2.65 -5.27 -3.60
N PRO A 116 -2.11 -4.67 -4.68
CA PRO A 116 -2.85 -4.58 -5.93
C PRO A 116 -3.28 -5.95 -6.48
N GLN A 117 -2.41 -6.95 -6.38
CA GLN A 117 -2.72 -8.30 -6.86
C GLN A 117 -3.80 -8.95 -5.99
N LEU A 118 -3.73 -8.79 -4.66
CA LEU A 118 -4.76 -9.32 -3.76
C LEU A 118 -6.12 -8.70 -4.08
N MET A 119 -6.18 -7.36 -4.23
CA MET A 119 -7.44 -6.68 -4.54
C MET A 119 -8.02 -7.15 -5.88
N LYS A 120 -7.15 -7.34 -6.88
CA LYS A 120 -7.55 -7.87 -8.17
C LYS A 120 -8.11 -9.29 -8.04
N ASP A 121 -7.47 -10.14 -7.26
CA ASP A 121 -7.91 -11.53 -7.05
C ASP A 121 -9.27 -11.57 -6.33
N ILE A 122 -9.45 -10.73 -5.30
CA ILE A 122 -10.72 -10.68 -4.55
C ILE A 122 -11.87 -10.26 -5.46
N PHE A 123 -11.66 -9.28 -6.34
CA PHE A 123 -12.70 -8.69 -7.17
C PHE A 123 -12.69 -9.17 -8.61
N ALA A 124 -12.00 -10.27 -8.92
CA ALA A 124 -11.89 -10.80 -10.28
C ALA A 124 -13.25 -11.15 -10.90
N ASP A 125 -14.22 -11.55 -10.05
CA ASP A 125 -15.57 -11.94 -10.48
C ASP A 125 -16.57 -10.80 -10.36
N ALA A 126 -16.13 -9.61 -10.02
CA ALA A 126 -17.02 -8.47 -9.80
C ALA A 126 -17.41 -7.77 -11.09
#